data_9d73ebcdc4bf0085fc987b1bc1275c08
#
_entry.id   9d73ebcdc4bf0085fc987b1bc1275c08
#
_cell.length_a   1.000
_cell.length_b   1.000
_cell.length_c   1.000
_cell.angle_alpha   90.00
_cell.angle_beta   90.00
_cell.angle_gamma   90.00
#
_symmetry.space_group_name_H-M   'P 1'
#
loop_
_entity.id
_entity.type
_entity.pdbx_description
1 polymer ?
#
loop_
_entity_poly.entity_id
_entity_poly.type
_entity_poly.pdbx_seq_one_letter_code
_entity_poly.pdbx_strand_id
1 'polypeptide(L)'
;MPAPRPQRLVRSAGALVWRFTDPARVAVPGEPIDPTDIEVLMVHRPRYHDWSWPKGKTENGESLVAAAVREVEEETGQIITLGAPMTTQRYRLGGGQTKEVHYWVGTPVPAGHASERLRAPVARAPRTEIDQTAWTSPERAADMLTRRGDRRLLADIVARAREGRLVTTTLLVLRPGQGLTPRLDEAGDAHAPASPSASSGGSAAPAEAAAPSKPRPAPTPAMVASAAARRAAQVEQASAKKTESVPELVDPPLSRFGVRQAFDLIDLLSSFGVARAFASPAARSRQSLTPWASMGGGAVTLVESLDLTASGSDVQIDAEARLGRVRAFAAERLREHAAPTVLSVAGPARDAIIEEIRAFALAPVAGAEAPRLRHGQVLVAHVEHSPDGLVVAALETHGVTTKDPTAPARKASKKH
;
A
#
# COMPACT_ATOMS: atom_id res chain seq x y z
N MET A 1 -37.60 -18.62 6.61
CA MET A 1 -36.30 -18.64 7.33
C MET A 1 -35.75 -17.22 7.33
N PRO A 2 -35.31 -16.63 8.45
CA PRO A 2 -34.68 -15.34 8.44
C PRO A 2 -33.37 -15.40 7.66
N ALA A 3 -33.10 -14.37 6.83
CA ALA A 3 -31.88 -14.28 6.05
C ALA A 3 -30.63 -14.37 6.97
N PRO A 4 -29.58 -15.12 6.57
CA PRO A 4 -28.40 -15.25 7.38
C PRO A 4 -27.79 -13.88 7.64
N ARG A 5 -27.55 -13.55 8.91
CA ARG A 5 -26.89 -12.29 9.29
C ARG A 5 -25.48 -12.28 8.66
N PRO A 6 -25.05 -11.14 8.03
CA PRO A 6 -23.70 -11.06 7.49
C PRO A 6 -22.69 -11.35 8.60
N GLN A 7 -21.77 -12.29 8.36
CA GLN A 7 -20.70 -12.62 9.29
C GLN A 7 -19.85 -11.34 9.51
N ARG A 8 -19.80 -10.88 10.75
CA ARG A 8 -18.94 -9.75 11.12
C ARG A 8 -17.49 -10.26 11.21
N LEU A 9 -16.67 -9.86 10.26
CA LEU A 9 -15.26 -10.21 10.20
C LEU A 9 -14.45 -9.28 11.11
N VAL A 10 -13.70 -9.86 12.05
CA VAL A 10 -12.71 -9.16 12.89
C VAL A 10 -11.34 -9.48 12.33
N ARG A 11 -10.65 -8.48 11.79
CA ARG A 11 -9.29 -8.63 11.27
C ARG A 11 -8.26 -8.32 12.33
N SER A 12 -7.21 -9.11 12.32
CA SER A 12 -6.03 -8.95 13.17
C SER A 12 -4.78 -9.24 12.35
N ALA A 13 -3.66 -8.70 12.79
CA ALA A 13 -2.37 -8.87 12.16
C ALA A 13 -1.27 -9.06 13.20
N GLY A 14 -0.19 -9.73 12.85
CA GLY A 14 0.96 -9.95 13.70
C GLY A 14 2.12 -10.56 12.94
N ALA A 15 3.19 -10.92 13.64
CA ALA A 15 4.35 -11.56 13.03
C ALA A 15 4.92 -12.68 13.91
N LEU A 16 5.48 -13.71 13.26
CA LEU A 16 6.46 -14.58 13.89
C LEU A 16 7.81 -13.92 13.75
N VAL A 17 8.30 -13.35 14.82
CA VAL A 17 9.57 -12.63 14.85
C VAL A 17 10.66 -13.61 15.26
N TRP A 18 11.74 -13.67 14.47
CA TRP A 18 12.88 -14.50 14.74
C TRP A 18 14.17 -13.70 14.67
N ARG A 19 15.23 -14.22 15.29
CA ARG A 19 16.60 -13.72 15.21
C ARG A 19 17.59 -14.87 15.37
N PHE A 20 18.84 -14.66 15.00
CA PHE A 20 19.90 -15.57 15.40
C PHE A 20 20.18 -15.50 16.89
N THR A 21 20.58 -16.61 17.49
CA THR A 21 21.13 -16.68 18.85
C THR A 21 22.44 -15.90 18.95
N ASP A 22 23.27 -15.98 17.90
CA ASP A 22 24.46 -15.15 17.74
C ASP A 22 24.08 -13.84 17.04
N PRO A 23 24.17 -12.69 17.74
CA PRO A 23 23.83 -11.39 17.14
C PRO A 23 24.80 -10.92 16.04
N ALA A 24 25.99 -11.54 15.92
CA ALA A 24 26.95 -11.23 14.87
C ALA A 24 26.63 -11.94 13.54
N ARG A 25 25.78 -12.96 13.56
CA ARG A 25 25.39 -13.69 12.35
C ARG A 25 24.43 -12.88 11.49
N VAL A 26 24.73 -12.79 10.20
CA VAL A 26 23.91 -12.08 9.20
C VAL A 26 23.06 -13.09 8.42
N ALA A 27 21.78 -12.76 8.22
CA ALA A 27 20.87 -13.57 7.44
C ALA A 27 21.20 -13.46 5.93
N VAL A 28 21.40 -14.61 5.28
CA VAL A 28 21.70 -14.69 3.84
C VAL A 28 20.51 -15.38 3.14
N PRO A 29 19.90 -14.76 2.11
CA PRO A 29 18.86 -15.41 1.33
C PRO A 29 19.36 -16.71 0.69
N GLY A 30 18.58 -17.79 0.83
CA GLY A 30 18.91 -19.11 0.28
C GLY A 30 19.79 -20.00 1.16
N GLU A 31 20.35 -19.46 2.25
CA GLU A 31 21.16 -20.26 3.17
C GLU A 31 20.26 -21.06 4.13
N PRO A 32 20.41 -22.41 4.21
CA PRO A 32 19.75 -23.21 5.24
C PRO A 32 20.22 -22.78 6.64
N ILE A 33 19.25 -22.66 7.55
CA ILE A 33 19.49 -22.27 8.94
C ILE A 33 19.09 -23.42 9.85
N ASP A 34 20.01 -23.84 10.72
CA ASP A 34 19.65 -24.82 11.77
C ASP A 34 18.69 -24.14 12.77
N PRO A 35 17.53 -24.74 13.06
CA PRO A 35 16.59 -24.19 14.02
C PRO A 35 17.16 -23.99 15.45
N THR A 36 18.27 -24.64 15.79
CA THR A 36 18.96 -24.42 17.06
C THR A 36 19.73 -23.11 17.10
N ASP A 37 20.01 -22.51 15.94
CA ASP A 37 20.72 -21.24 15.79
C ASP A 37 19.80 -20.03 15.87
N ILE A 38 18.48 -20.24 16.02
CA ILE A 38 17.51 -19.16 16.06
C ILE A 38 16.67 -19.14 17.34
N GLU A 39 16.17 -17.97 17.66
CA GLU A 39 15.16 -17.73 18.66
C GLU A 39 13.91 -17.12 18.01
N VAL A 40 12.76 -17.38 18.59
CA VAL A 40 11.47 -16.77 18.23
C VAL A 40 10.90 -15.97 19.40
N LEU A 41 10.26 -14.85 19.09
CA LEU A 41 9.69 -13.94 20.07
C LEU A 41 8.24 -14.31 20.39
N MET A 42 7.97 -14.54 21.65
CA MET A 42 6.67 -14.90 22.18
C MET A 42 6.16 -13.89 23.22
N VAL A 43 4.85 -13.84 23.37
CA VAL A 43 4.16 -13.03 24.37
C VAL A 43 3.30 -13.92 25.29
N HIS A 44 3.32 -13.65 26.60
CA HIS A 44 2.43 -14.28 27.58
C HIS A 44 1.22 -13.39 27.82
N ARG A 45 0.03 -14.01 27.76
CA ARG A 45 -1.26 -13.31 27.94
C ARG A 45 -1.90 -13.75 29.25
N PRO A 46 -1.81 -12.92 30.31
CA PRO A 46 -2.25 -13.33 31.66
C PRO A 46 -3.74 -13.68 31.70
N ARG A 47 -4.57 -12.99 30.90
CA ARG A 47 -6.02 -13.27 30.81
C ARG A 47 -6.34 -14.69 30.33
N TYR A 48 -5.49 -15.27 29.49
CA TYR A 48 -5.69 -16.60 28.88
C TYR A 48 -4.75 -17.64 29.47
N HIS A 49 -3.79 -17.24 30.30
CA HIS A 49 -2.74 -18.10 30.85
C HIS A 49 -2.02 -18.90 29.76
N ASP A 50 -1.74 -18.24 28.63
CA ASP A 50 -1.10 -18.88 27.48
C ASP A 50 0.00 -18.02 26.85
N TRP A 51 0.90 -18.71 26.11
CA TRP A 51 1.86 -18.10 25.24
C TRP A 51 1.35 -18.09 23.79
N SER A 52 1.66 -17.03 23.07
CA SER A 52 1.18 -16.81 21.70
C SER A 52 2.18 -15.96 20.91
N TRP A 53 1.99 -15.90 19.61
CA TRP A 53 2.68 -14.93 18.76
C TRP A 53 2.08 -13.53 18.95
N PRO A 54 2.92 -12.47 18.90
CA PRO A 54 2.43 -11.09 19.02
C PRO A 54 1.51 -10.75 17.85
N LYS A 55 0.31 -10.23 18.17
CA LYS A 55 -0.74 -9.87 17.20
C LYS A 55 -1.89 -9.13 17.85
N GLY A 56 -2.51 -8.24 17.14
CA GLY A 56 -3.72 -7.59 17.62
C GLY A 56 -4.68 -7.17 16.51
N LYS A 57 -5.66 -6.36 16.83
CA LYS A 57 -6.69 -5.92 15.89
C LYS A 57 -6.20 -4.75 15.05
N THR A 58 -6.62 -4.72 13.79
CA THR A 58 -6.45 -3.52 12.99
C THR A 58 -7.29 -2.37 13.52
N GLU A 59 -6.75 -1.18 13.51
CA GLU A 59 -7.47 0.06 13.77
C GLU A 59 -8.28 0.52 12.54
N ASN A 60 -9.14 1.53 12.75
CA ASN A 60 -9.94 2.08 11.65
C ASN A 60 -9.05 2.77 10.61
N GLY A 61 -9.05 2.23 9.41
CA GLY A 61 -8.27 2.78 8.31
C GLY A 61 -6.82 2.31 8.29
N GLU A 62 -6.41 1.40 9.15
CA GLU A 62 -5.07 0.83 9.19
C GLU A 62 -4.92 -0.35 8.22
N SER A 63 -3.77 -0.44 7.55
CA SER A 63 -3.44 -1.60 6.73
C SER A 63 -3.04 -2.79 7.61
N LEU A 64 -3.20 -4.03 7.10
CA LEU A 64 -2.80 -5.22 7.85
C LEU A 64 -1.31 -5.25 8.17
N VAL A 65 -0.45 -4.77 7.26
CA VAL A 65 1.00 -4.74 7.47
C VAL A 65 1.40 -3.69 8.50
N ALA A 66 0.78 -2.51 8.49
CA ALA A 66 1.00 -1.50 9.52
C ALA A 66 0.54 -2.00 10.90
N ALA A 67 -0.64 -2.63 10.97
CA ALA A 67 -1.13 -3.26 12.19
C ALA A 67 -0.16 -4.34 12.72
N ALA A 68 0.39 -5.18 11.83
CA ALA A 68 1.32 -6.24 12.24
C ALA A 68 2.56 -5.68 12.93
N VAL A 69 3.19 -4.66 12.36
CA VAL A 69 4.40 -4.05 12.95
C VAL A 69 4.09 -3.26 14.20
N ARG A 70 2.97 -2.53 14.25
CA ARG A 70 2.51 -1.78 15.43
C ARG A 70 2.22 -2.72 16.61
N GLU A 71 1.45 -3.77 16.39
CA GLU A 71 1.09 -4.73 17.43
C GLU A 71 2.32 -5.47 18.01
N VAL A 72 3.28 -5.83 17.16
CA VAL A 72 4.54 -6.40 17.65
C VAL A 72 5.28 -5.40 18.53
N GLU A 73 5.36 -4.13 18.13
CA GLU A 73 6.01 -3.09 18.92
C GLU A 73 5.26 -2.82 20.22
N GLU A 74 3.92 -2.70 20.21
CA GLU A 74 3.08 -2.55 21.40
C GLU A 74 3.27 -3.69 22.40
N GLU A 75 3.17 -4.93 21.92
CA GLU A 75 3.20 -6.10 22.80
C GLU A 75 4.62 -6.44 23.28
N THR A 76 5.65 -6.18 22.45
CA THR A 76 7.02 -6.66 22.75
C THR A 76 8.08 -5.56 22.91
N GLY A 77 7.84 -4.37 22.38
CA GLY A 77 8.83 -3.29 22.26
C GLY A 77 9.85 -3.50 21.14
N GLN A 78 9.69 -4.55 20.31
CA GLN A 78 10.59 -4.79 19.19
C GLN A 78 10.08 -4.08 17.94
N ILE A 79 10.91 -3.24 17.35
CA ILE A 79 10.69 -2.69 16.03
C ILE A 79 11.16 -3.73 15.02
N ILE A 80 10.26 -4.10 14.09
CA ILE A 80 10.51 -5.19 13.14
C ILE A 80 10.27 -4.75 11.70
N THR A 81 10.78 -5.52 10.76
CA THR A 81 10.35 -5.52 9.36
C THR A 81 9.71 -6.86 9.00
N LEU A 82 8.83 -6.82 8.00
CA LEU A 82 8.10 -7.99 7.54
C LEU A 82 8.78 -8.63 6.33
N GLY A 83 8.93 -9.94 6.37
CA GLY A 83 9.30 -10.79 5.26
C GLY A 83 8.06 -11.44 4.63
N ALA A 84 8.18 -12.69 4.16
CA ALA A 84 7.11 -13.39 3.47
C ALA A 84 5.87 -13.63 4.36
N PRO A 85 4.66 -13.60 3.76
CA PRO A 85 3.43 -13.91 4.47
C PRO A 85 3.40 -15.38 4.89
N MET A 86 2.68 -15.64 5.96
CA MET A 86 2.42 -16.97 6.50
C MET A 86 0.95 -17.33 6.36
N THR A 87 0.61 -18.58 6.68
CA THR A 87 -0.75 -19.06 6.62
C THR A 87 -1.68 -18.25 7.53
N THR A 88 -2.72 -17.66 6.93
CA THR A 88 -3.77 -16.93 7.67
C THR A 88 -4.56 -17.87 8.55
N GLN A 89 -4.69 -17.52 9.82
CA GLN A 89 -5.56 -18.26 10.76
C GLN A 89 -6.98 -17.69 10.73
N ARG A 90 -7.96 -18.57 10.63
CA ARG A 90 -9.37 -18.19 10.63
C ARG A 90 -10.15 -19.06 11.63
N TYR A 91 -10.88 -18.43 12.54
CA TYR A 91 -11.69 -19.12 13.54
C TYR A 91 -12.94 -18.32 13.96
N ARG A 92 -13.95 -19.03 14.45
CA ARG A 92 -15.20 -18.42 14.91
C ARG A 92 -15.03 -17.86 16.32
N LEU A 93 -15.57 -16.69 16.54
CA LEU A 93 -15.77 -16.09 17.85
C LEU A 93 -17.22 -16.27 18.28
N GLY A 94 -17.49 -16.08 19.58
CA GLY A 94 -18.86 -15.97 20.08
C GLY A 94 -19.67 -14.88 19.35
N GLY A 95 -21.01 -15.04 19.30
CA GLY A 95 -21.88 -14.04 18.68
C GLY A 95 -21.89 -14.03 17.14
N GLY A 96 -21.44 -15.09 16.48
CA GLY A 96 -21.49 -15.22 15.01
C GLY A 96 -20.41 -14.42 14.28
N GLN A 97 -19.37 -13.99 14.99
CA GLN A 97 -18.23 -13.30 14.40
C GLN A 97 -17.17 -14.31 13.95
N THR A 98 -16.43 -13.99 12.89
CA THR A 98 -15.23 -14.71 12.46
C THR A 98 -14.01 -13.82 12.68
N LYS A 99 -12.99 -14.35 13.35
CA LYS A 99 -11.67 -13.71 13.44
C LYS A 99 -10.76 -14.26 12.36
N GLU A 100 -10.08 -13.37 11.68
CA GLU A 100 -9.05 -13.66 10.69
C GLU A 100 -7.76 -12.98 11.15
N VAL A 101 -6.70 -13.77 11.31
CA VAL A 101 -5.39 -13.29 11.75
C VAL A 101 -4.38 -13.54 10.64
N HIS A 102 -3.81 -12.47 10.13
CA HIS A 102 -2.74 -12.49 9.13
C HIS A 102 -1.39 -12.43 9.83
N TYR A 103 -0.47 -13.27 9.40
CA TYR A 103 0.88 -13.31 9.95
C TYR A 103 1.92 -13.20 8.85
N TRP A 104 3.05 -12.61 9.19
CA TRP A 104 4.26 -12.55 8.39
C TRP A 104 5.45 -13.08 9.19
N VAL A 105 6.48 -13.49 8.48
CA VAL A 105 7.81 -13.63 9.08
C VAL A 105 8.27 -12.24 9.46
N GLY A 106 8.77 -12.07 10.69
CA GLY A 106 9.29 -10.78 11.18
C GLY A 106 10.75 -10.88 11.58
N THR A 107 11.51 -9.82 11.37
CA THR A 107 12.90 -9.69 11.86
C THR A 107 13.09 -8.37 12.59
N PRO A 108 13.79 -8.33 13.75
CA PRO A 108 14.15 -7.09 14.40
C PRO A 108 14.98 -6.20 13.46
N VAL A 109 14.77 -4.90 13.49
CA VAL A 109 15.60 -3.96 12.77
C VAL A 109 16.86 -3.63 13.56
N PRO A 110 18.02 -3.47 12.91
CA PRO A 110 19.21 -2.96 13.58
C PRO A 110 19.00 -1.53 14.07
N ALA A 111 19.67 -1.15 15.16
CA ALA A 111 19.65 0.21 15.66
C ALA A 111 20.05 1.23 14.57
N GLY A 112 19.27 2.31 14.45
CA GLY A 112 19.50 3.34 13.43
C GLY A 112 18.96 3.01 12.04
N HIS A 113 18.26 1.90 11.87
CA HIS A 113 17.58 1.58 10.62
C HIS A 113 16.51 2.61 10.27
N ALA A 114 16.29 2.87 8.96
CA ALA A 114 15.32 3.87 8.51
C ALA A 114 13.90 3.63 9.05
N SER A 115 13.46 2.37 9.14
CA SER A 115 12.14 2.00 9.68
C SER A 115 11.91 2.45 11.12
N GLU A 116 12.97 2.59 11.91
CA GLU A 116 12.89 3.11 13.30
C GLU A 116 12.50 4.59 13.33
N ARG A 117 13.06 5.38 12.39
CA ARG A 117 12.80 6.83 12.29
C ARG A 117 11.50 7.17 11.56
N LEU A 118 11.08 6.31 10.65
CA LEU A 118 9.91 6.55 9.79
C LEU A 118 8.58 6.25 10.48
N ARG A 119 8.60 5.49 11.59
CA ARG A 119 7.39 5.12 12.34
C ARG A 119 7.18 6.04 13.54
N ALA A 120 5.92 6.34 13.82
CA ALA A 120 5.56 6.99 15.07
C ALA A 120 5.82 6.03 16.26
N PRO A 121 6.36 6.52 17.38
CA PRO A 121 6.53 5.69 18.58
C PRO A 121 5.19 5.13 19.06
N VAL A 122 5.18 3.88 19.48
CA VAL A 122 3.99 3.17 19.93
C VAL A 122 4.06 2.93 21.43
N ALA A 123 2.94 3.15 22.13
CA ALA A 123 2.86 2.88 23.57
C ALA A 123 2.86 1.36 23.82
N ARG A 124 3.53 0.94 24.91
CA ARG A 124 3.53 -0.48 25.32
C ARG A 124 2.13 -0.93 25.74
N ALA A 125 1.78 -2.15 25.34
CA ALA A 125 0.58 -2.82 25.81
C ALA A 125 0.57 -2.90 27.36
N PRO A 126 -0.61 -2.73 27.99
CA PRO A 126 -0.72 -2.82 29.44
C PRO A 126 -0.37 -4.23 29.94
N ARG A 127 0.20 -4.33 31.14
CA ARG A 127 0.57 -5.63 31.74
C ARG A 127 -0.62 -6.58 31.98
N THR A 128 -1.84 -6.06 31.95
CA THR A 128 -3.06 -6.88 32.00
C THR A 128 -3.35 -7.58 30.67
N GLU A 129 -2.74 -7.13 29.58
CA GLU A 129 -2.83 -7.74 28.26
C GLU A 129 -1.61 -8.62 27.96
N ILE A 130 -0.41 -8.06 28.11
CA ILE A 130 0.88 -8.76 27.96
C ILE A 130 1.74 -8.48 29.19
N ASP A 131 2.02 -9.49 29.98
CA ASP A 131 2.83 -9.36 31.19
C ASP A 131 4.29 -9.82 31.01
N GLN A 132 4.54 -10.73 30.05
CA GLN A 132 5.87 -11.24 29.75
C GLN A 132 6.10 -11.36 28.26
N THR A 133 7.36 -11.18 27.87
CA THR A 133 7.88 -11.47 26.52
C THR A 133 9.10 -12.38 26.64
N ALA A 134 9.29 -13.30 25.74
CA ALA A 134 10.43 -14.21 25.75
C ALA A 134 10.97 -14.45 24.35
N TRP A 135 12.28 -14.36 24.21
CA TRP A 135 13.03 -14.98 23.13
C TRP A 135 13.34 -16.42 23.54
N THR A 136 13.01 -17.38 22.73
CA THR A 136 13.15 -18.79 23.06
C THR A 136 13.46 -19.64 21.81
N SER A 137 14.12 -20.78 22.00
CA SER A 137 14.35 -21.71 20.89
C SER A 137 13.02 -22.23 20.32
N PRO A 138 12.98 -22.61 19.05
CA PRO A 138 11.79 -23.23 18.45
C PRO A 138 11.28 -24.47 19.20
N GLU A 139 12.19 -25.30 19.73
CA GLU A 139 11.84 -26.47 20.51
C GLU A 139 11.06 -26.09 21.77
N ARG A 140 11.61 -25.17 22.57
CA ARG A 140 10.94 -24.68 23.78
C ARG A 140 9.63 -23.95 23.47
N ALA A 141 9.59 -23.18 22.36
CA ALA A 141 8.35 -22.54 21.90
C ALA A 141 7.25 -23.57 21.60
N ALA A 142 7.59 -24.72 21.02
CA ALA A 142 6.63 -25.81 20.76
C ALA A 142 5.97 -26.34 22.04
N ASP A 143 6.72 -26.42 23.14
CA ASP A 143 6.20 -26.86 24.44
C ASP A 143 5.30 -25.78 25.08
N MET A 144 5.67 -24.49 24.93
CA MET A 144 4.95 -23.37 25.51
C MET A 144 3.63 -23.07 24.79
N LEU A 145 3.55 -23.33 23.46
CA LEU A 145 2.37 -23.06 22.65
C LEU A 145 1.25 -24.05 22.94
N THR A 146 0.07 -23.56 23.28
CA THR A 146 -1.11 -24.40 23.55
C THR A 146 -2.01 -24.55 22.32
N ARG A 147 -2.00 -23.58 21.40
CA ARG A 147 -2.91 -23.55 20.26
C ARG A 147 -2.32 -24.25 19.04
N ARG A 148 -3.11 -25.16 18.44
CA ARG A 148 -2.69 -25.89 17.24
C ARG A 148 -2.32 -24.98 16.08
N GLY A 149 -3.02 -23.82 15.92
CA GLY A 149 -2.71 -22.83 14.87
C GLY A 149 -1.32 -22.24 15.04
N ASP A 150 -0.95 -21.87 16.27
CA ASP A 150 0.33 -21.27 16.58
C ASP A 150 1.48 -22.27 16.42
N ARG A 151 1.27 -23.53 16.78
CA ARG A 151 2.24 -24.62 16.52
C ARG A 151 2.46 -24.88 15.03
N ARG A 152 1.42 -24.75 14.19
CA ARG A 152 1.57 -24.87 12.73
C ARG A 152 2.44 -23.76 12.14
N LEU A 153 2.28 -22.53 12.60
CA LEU A 153 3.11 -21.42 12.17
C LEU A 153 4.57 -21.63 12.59
N LEU A 154 4.82 -22.16 13.80
CA LEU A 154 6.16 -22.54 14.23
C LEU A 154 6.77 -23.61 13.34
N ALA A 155 6.00 -24.65 13.02
CA ALA A 155 6.47 -25.71 12.13
C ALA A 155 6.80 -25.20 10.73
N ASP A 156 6.03 -24.22 10.20
CA ASP A 156 6.31 -23.57 8.92
C ASP A 156 7.62 -22.79 8.97
N ILE A 157 7.88 -21.98 10.02
CA ILE A 157 9.15 -21.26 10.17
C ILE A 157 10.35 -22.21 10.26
N VAL A 158 10.23 -23.29 11.03
CA VAL A 158 11.28 -24.30 11.17
C VAL A 158 11.58 -25.00 9.85
N ALA A 159 10.53 -25.34 9.08
CA ALA A 159 10.70 -25.92 7.75
C ALA A 159 11.40 -24.96 6.80
N ARG A 160 10.95 -23.70 6.74
CA ARG A 160 11.58 -22.64 5.91
C ARG A 160 13.04 -22.43 6.30
N ALA A 161 13.38 -22.45 7.60
CA ALA A 161 14.76 -22.30 8.05
C ALA A 161 15.65 -23.42 7.49
N ARG A 162 15.26 -24.68 7.68
CA ARG A 162 16.01 -25.84 7.19
C ARG A 162 16.15 -25.89 5.68
N GLU A 163 15.15 -25.39 4.96
CA GLU A 163 15.12 -25.39 3.49
C GLU A 163 15.79 -24.15 2.87
N GLY A 164 16.35 -23.23 3.66
CA GLY A 164 16.96 -21.98 3.15
C GLY A 164 15.94 -20.95 2.64
N ARG A 165 14.67 -21.10 3.02
CA ARG A 165 13.55 -20.26 2.54
C ARG A 165 13.04 -19.25 3.58
N LEU A 166 13.66 -19.21 4.76
CA LEU A 166 13.23 -18.31 5.84
C LEU A 166 13.56 -16.85 5.51
N VAL A 167 14.70 -16.61 4.87
CA VAL A 167 15.17 -15.29 4.48
C VAL A 167 14.80 -15.05 3.02
N THR A 168 13.91 -14.08 2.78
CA THR A 168 13.50 -13.68 1.43
C THR A 168 13.99 -12.27 1.11
N THR A 169 14.31 -11.99 -0.15
CA THR A 169 14.42 -10.61 -0.62
C THR A 169 13.04 -10.08 -1.00
N THR A 170 12.85 -8.76 -0.96
CA THR A 170 11.54 -8.16 -1.18
C THR A 170 11.62 -7.08 -2.25
N LEU A 171 10.84 -7.25 -3.33
CA LEU A 171 10.69 -6.26 -4.39
C LEU A 171 9.27 -5.72 -4.40
N LEU A 172 9.12 -4.40 -4.28
CA LEU A 172 7.86 -3.69 -4.28
C LEU A 172 7.66 -2.94 -5.59
N VAL A 173 6.49 -3.07 -6.20
CA VAL A 173 6.10 -2.30 -7.39
C VAL A 173 4.96 -1.37 -7.03
N LEU A 174 5.26 -0.08 -6.99
CA LEU A 174 4.31 0.97 -6.63
C LEU A 174 3.64 1.54 -7.89
N ARG A 175 2.32 1.50 -7.93
CA ARG A 175 1.59 2.39 -8.83
C ARG A 175 1.53 3.78 -8.19
N PRO A 176 2.08 4.82 -8.81
CA PRO A 176 2.09 6.18 -8.26
C PRO A 176 0.73 6.67 -7.79
N GLY A 177 0.73 7.62 -6.88
CA GLY A 177 -0.46 8.29 -6.40
C GLY A 177 -1.27 8.94 -7.53
N GLN A 178 -2.51 9.32 -7.23
CA GLN A 178 -3.39 9.95 -8.20
C GLN A 178 -2.81 11.27 -8.70
N GLY A 179 -2.72 11.42 -10.03
CA GLY A 179 -2.31 12.66 -10.66
C GLY A 179 -3.41 13.72 -10.70
N LEU A 180 -3.03 14.95 -11.00
CA LEU A 180 -3.98 16.00 -11.36
C LEU A 180 -4.71 15.61 -12.63
N THR A 181 -6.03 15.69 -12.60
CA THR A 181 -6.87 15.66 -13.79
C THR A 181 -7.20 17.11 -14.12
N PRO A 182 -7.00 17.60 -15.35
CA PRO A 182 -7.44 18.94 -15.73
C PRO A 182 -8.94 19.03 -15.46
N ARG A 183 -9.38 19.99 -14.63
CA ARG A 183 -10.79 20.37 -14.60
C ARG A 183 -11.04 21.20 -15.84
N LEU A 184 -12.03 20.82 -16.62
CA LEU A 184 -12.71 21.74 -17.52
C LEU A 184 -13.55 22.65 -16.63
N ASP A 185 -12.95 23.72 -16.13
CA ASP A 185 -13.74 24.79 -15.51
C ASP A 185 -14.51 25.47 -16.65
N GLU A 186 -15.81 25.63 -16.42
CA GLU A 186 -16.71 26.37 -17.30
C GLU A 186 -16.12 27.79 -17.51
N ALA A 187 -15.93 28.12 -18.80
CA ALA A 187 -15.52 29.44 -19.32
C ALA A 187 -14.14 29.98 -18.90
N GLY A 188 -13.22 29.89 -19.84
CA GLY A 188 -12.13 30.80 -20.17
C GLY A 188 -11.64 31.75 -19.10
N ASP A 189 -10.65 31.34 -18.32
CA ASP A 189 -9.54 32.21 -17.93
C ASP A 189 -8.40 31.35 -17.39
N ALA A 190 -7.30 31.33 -18.14
CA ALA A 190 -6.07 30.75 -17.69
C ALA A 190 -5.46 31.65 -16.61
N HIS A 191 -5.74 31.36 -15.34
CA HIS A 191 -5.10 32.09 -14.24
C HIS A 191 -3.84 31.33 -13.81
N ALA A 192 -2.71 31.92 -14.15
CA ALA A 192 -1.42 31.56 -13.58
C ALA A 192 -1.43 31.84 -12.05
N PRO A 193 -0.68 31.08 -11.23
CA PRO A 193 -0.66 31.31 -9.79
C PRO A 193 0.05 32.63 -9.49
N ALA A 194 -0.70 33.60 -8.98
CA ALA A 194 -0.17 34.84 -8.47
C ALA A 194 0.44 34.64 -7.08
N SER A 195 1.63 35.17 -6.89
CA SER A 195 2.33 35.32 -5.61
C SER A 195 1.53 36.16 -4.62
N PRO A 196 1.65 35.95 -3.30
CA PRO A 196 0.92 36.73 -2.33
C PRO A 196 1.59 38.12 -2.12
N SER A 197 0.86 39.18 -2.42
CA SER A 197 1.20 40.53 -1.92
C SER A 197 0.19 40.95 -0.86
N ALA A 198 0.71 41.42 0.25
CA ALA A 198 -0.07 41.98 1.37
C ALA A 198 -0.65 43.35 1.02
N SER A 199 -1.83 43.70 1.51
CA SER A 199 -2.11 44.84 2.38
C SER A 199 -3.56 45.31 2.32
N SER A 200 -4.07 45.55 3.51
CA SER A 200 -4.87 46.68 4.02
C SER A 200 -6.28 46.98 3.52
N GLY A 201 -7.22 46.77 4.42
CA GLY A 201 -8.11 47.78 5.05
C GLY A 201 -9.18 48.47 4.21
N GLY A 202 -10.44 48.35 4.64
CA GLY A 202 -11.47 49.31 4.28
C GLY A 202 -12.91 48.87 4.43
N SER A 203 -13.48 49.18 5.57
CA SER A 203 -14.82 49.71 5.87
C SER A 203 -16.08 49.16 5.17
N ALA A 204 -17.02 48.71 6.00
CA ALA A 204 -18.40 48.38 5.69
C ALA A 204 -19.30 49.61 5.57
N ALA A 205 -20.31 49.53 4.70
CA ALA A 205 -21.53 50.36 4.77
C ALA A 205 -22.75 49.57 4.26
N PRO A 206 -24.01 49.90 4.69
CA PRO A 206 -25.06 48.90 4.88
C PRO A 206 -26.04 48.77 3.70
N ALA A 207 -26.74 47.62 3.69
CA ALA A 207 -27.72 47.22 2.70
C ALA A 207 -29.02 47.97 2.84
N GLU A 208 -29.54 48.44 1.69
CA GLU A 208 -30.86 49.06 1.52
C GLU A 208 -31.88 48.01 1.00
N ALA A 209 -33.07 48.02 1.56
CA ALA A 209 -34.12 47.03 1.33
C ALA A 209 -34.86 47.27 -0.01
N ALA A 210 -35.05 46.23 -0.81
CA ALA A 210 -35.82 46.26 -2.05
C ALA A 210 -37.27 45.80 -1.84
N ALA A 211 -38.19 46.55 -2.40
CA ALA A 211 -39.64 46.38 -2.37
C ALA A 211 -40.15 45.20 -3.23
N PRO A 212 -41.36 44.64 -2.99
CA PRO A 212 -41.85 43.44 -3.63
C PRO A 212 -42.31 43.65 -5.08
N SER A 213 -41.84 42.82 -6.00
CA SER A 213 -42.22 42.78 -7.41
C SER A 213 -43.53 42.01 -7.66
N LYS A 214 -44.37 42.53 -8.56
CA LYS A 214 -45.64 41.96 -9.01
C LYS A 214 -45.51 40.61 -9.70
N PRO A 215 -46.48 39.69 -9.62
CA PRO A 215 -46.44 38.37 -10.24
C PRO A 215 -46.41 38.42 -11.78
N ARG A 216 -45.52 37.64 -12.39
CA ARG A 216 -45.43 37.49 -13.85
C ARG A 216 -46.54 36.58 -14.38
N PRO A 217 -47.12 36.89 -15.58
CA PRO A 217 -48.14 36.03 -16.20
C PRO A 217 -47.56 34.67 -16.63
N ALA A 218 -48.37 33.61 -16.61
CA ALA A 218 -47.99 32.26 -17.00
C ALA A 218 -47.57 32.18 -18.49
N PRO A 219 -46.58 31.37 -18.84
CA PRO A 219 -46.09 31.26 -20.22
C PRO A 219 -47.11 30.57 -21.13
N THR A 220 -47.25 31.10 -22.34
CA THR A 220 -48.13 30.53 -23.39
C THR A 220 -47.49 29.26 -24.00
N PRO A 221 -48.31 28.34 -24.58
CA PRO A 221 -47.80 27.09 -25.20
C PRO A 221 -46.72 27.33 -26.25
N ALA A 222 -46.77 28.42 -26.98
CA ALA A 222 -45.74 28.79 -27.97
C ALA A 222 -44.37 29.16 -27.33
N MET A 223 -44.42 29.77 -26.13
CA MET A 223 -43.19 30.09 -25.38
C MET A 223 -42.55 28.84 -24.79
N VAL A 224 -43.34 27.84 -24.40
CA VAL A 224 -42.86 26.55 -23.89
C VAL A 224 -42.20 25.73 -25.01
N ALA A 225 -42.80 25.69 -26.20
CA ALA A 225 -42.25 25.02 -27.38
C ALA A 225 -40.91 25.67 -27.84
N SER A 226 -40.85 27.01 -27.82
CA SER A 226 -39.59 27.72 -28.15
C SER A 226 -38.48 27.48 -27.10
N ALA A 227 -38.84 27.38 -25.82
CA ALA A 227 -37.88 27.06 -24.77
C ALA A 227 -37.37 25.63 -24.86
N ALA A 228 -38.23 24.66 -25.23
CA ALA A 228 -37.85 23.27 -25.46
C ALA A 228 -36.91 23.12 -26.68
N ALA A 229 -37.18 23.81 -27.77
CA ALA A 229 -36.33 23.83 -28.96
C ALA A 229 -34.94 24.44 -28.66
N ARG A 230 -34.89 25.52 -27.90
CA ARG A 230 -33.60 26.13 -27.46
C ARG A 230 -32.84 25.21 -26.53
N ARG A 231 -33.49 24.47 -25.62
CA ARG A 231 -32.83 23.45 -24.78
C ARG A 231 -32.30 22.29 -25.60
N ALA A 232 -33.04 21.79 -26.59
CA ALA A 232 -32.57 20.73 -27.47
C ALA A 232 -31.33 21.16 -28.27
N ALA A 233 -31.34 22.36 -28.85
CA ALA A 233 -30.20 22.94 -29.56
C ALA A 233 -28.96 23.17 -28.64
N GLN A 234 -29.17 23.56 -27.37
CA GLN A 234 -28.09 23.69 -26.39
C GLN A 234 -27.51 22.34 -25.96
N VAL A 235 -28.34 21.30 -25.86
CA VAL A 235 -27.87 19.92 -25.57
C VAL A 235 -27.07 19.36 -26.72
N GLU A 236 -27.49 19.65 -27.96
CA GLU A 236 -26.81 19.21 -29.18
C GLU A 236 -25.46 19.94 -29.35
N GLN A 237 -25.41 21.26 -29.11
CA GLN A 237 -24.16 22.03 -29.06
C GLN A 237 -23.24 21.64 -27.89
N ALA A 238 -23.81 21.26 -26.73
CA ALA A 238 -23.02 20.76 -25.60
C ALA A 238 -22.46 19.34 -25.88
N SER A 239 -23.19 18.52 -26.67
CA SER A 239 -22.69 17.21 -27.11
C SER A 239 -21.61 17.34 -28.19
N ALA A 240 -21.76 18.29 -29.12
CA ALA A 240 -20.73 18.55 -30.13
C ALA A 240 -19.43 19.15 -29.54
N LYS A 241 -19.52 19.96 -28.47
CA LYS A 241 -18.35 20.45 -27.74
C LYS A 241 -17.64 19.42 -26.88
N LYS A 242 -18.23 18.24 -26.67
CA LYS A 242 -17.67 17.17 -25.82
C LYS A 242 -16.63 16.31 -26.54
N THR A 243 -16.30 16.63 -27.78
CA THR A 243 -15.29 15.93 -28.59
C THR A 243 -14.00 16.72 -28.80
N GLU A 244 -13.85 17.92 -28.22
CA GLU A 244 -12.52 18.51 -28.10
C GLU A 244 -11.78 17.76 -27.00
N SER A 245 -10.82 16.93 -27.41
CA SER A 245 -9.89 16.22 -26.52
C SER A 245 -9.21 17.24 -25.61
N VAL A 246 -9.53 17.17 -24.31
CA VAL A 246 -8.75 17.87 -23.28
C VAL A 246 -7.29 17.48 -23.52
N PRO A 247 -6.36 18.44 -23.66
CA PRO A 247 -4.96 18.11 -23.78
C PRO A 247 -4.55 17.26 -22.59
N GLU A 248 -4.24 15.99 -22.84
CA GLU A 248 -3.75 15.07 -21.81
C GLU A 248 -2.45 15.66 -21.30
N LEU A 249 -2.41 15.98 -20.00
CA LEU A 249 -1.15 16.39 -19.37
C LEU A 249 -0.18 15.22 -19.49
N VAL A 250 0.83 15.37 -20.33
CA VAL A 250 1.80 14.33 -20.67
C VAL A 250 2.48 13.75 -19.43
N ASP A 251 2.68 14.58 -18.39
CA ASP A 251 3.27 14.17 -17.09
C ASP A 251 2.62 14.95 -15.93
N PRO A 252 1.38 14.66 -15.54
CA PRO A 252 0.71 15.39 -14.47
C PRO A 252 1.36 15.12 -13.11
N PRO A 253 1.59 16.17 -12.28
CA PRO A 253 2.03 15.98 -10.90
C PRO A 253 0.93 15.31 -10.06
N LEU A 254 1.25 14.96 -8.81
CA LEU A 254 0.26 14.41 -7.88
C LEU A 254 -0.85 15.42 -7.59
N SER A 255 -2.10 14.94 -7.55
CA SER A 255 -3.23 15.69 -6.99
C SER A 255 -3.07 15.83 -5.47
N ARG A 256 -3.87 16.69 -4.82
CA ARG A 256 -3.92 16.78 -3.35
C ARG A 256 -4.21 15.41 -2.70
N PHE A 257 -5.03 14.59 -3.33
CA PHE A 257 -5.31 13.24 -2.88
C PHE A 257 -4.08 12.33 -3.08
N GLY A 258 -3.41 12.42 -4.23
CA GLY A 258 -2.18 11.69 -4.51
C GLY A 258 -1.04 12.02 -3.54
N VAL A 259 -0.93 13.29 -3.11
CA VAL A 259 0.03 13.68 -2.07
C VAL A 259 -0.27 13.00 -0.74
N ARG A 260 -1.54 12.91 -0.31
CA ARG A 260 -1.90 12.15 0.90
C ARG A 260 -1.54 10.67 0.75
N GLN A 261 -1.84 10.07 -0.40
CA GLN A 261 -1.42 8.69 -0.68
C GLN A 261 0.10 8.51 -0.54
N ALA A 262 0.90 9.48 -1.00
CA ALA A 262 2.35 9.43 -0.87
C ALA A 262 2.83 9.49 0.60
N PHE A 263 2.15 10.22 1.48
CA PHE A 263 2.43 10.19 2.91
C PHE A 263 2.03 8.86 3.56
N ASP A 264 0.86 8.32 3.23
CA ASP A 264 0.40 7.03 3.77
C ASP A 264 1.26 5.84 3.30
N LEU A 265 2.04 5.99 2.21
CA LEU A 265 3.01 4.99 1.77
C LEU A 265 4.18 4.81 2.76
N ILE A 266 4.48 5.81 3.59
CA ILE A 266 5.61 5.75 4.52
C ILE A 266 5.49 4.53 5.44
N ASP A 267 4.32 4.32 6.06
CA ASP A 267 4.07 3.20 6.96
C ASP A 267 4.20 1.85 6.23
N LEU A 268 3.69 1.78 5.00
CA LEU A 268 3.76 0.56 4.20
C LEU A 268 5.21 0.23 3.82
N LEU A 269 5.97 1.20 3.31
CA LEU A 269 7.36 1.00 2.90
C LEU A 269 8.25 0.68 4.11
N SER A 270 8.02 1.35 5.25
CA SER A 270 8.76 1.07 6.48
C SER A 270 8.43 -0.30 7.07
N SER A 271 7.18 -0.80 6.89
CA SER A 271 6.78 -2.13 7.35
C SER A 271 7.59 -3.24 6.67
N PHE A 272 7.94 -3.06 5.40
CA PHE A 272 8.81 -4.00 4.66
C PHE A 272 10.30 -3.63 4.71
N GLY A 273 10.67 -2.60 5.46
CA GLY A 273 12.07 -2.20 5.61
C GLY A 273 12.71 -1.67 4.33
N VAL A 274 11.94 -1.03 3.45
CA VAL A 274 12.46 -0.50 2.18
C VAL A 274 13.64 0.42 2.43
N ALA A 275 14.78 0.11 1.81
CA ALA A 275 16.03 0.86 1.91
C ALA A 275 16.55 1.34 0.54
N ARG A 276 16.01 0.80 -0.56
CA ARG A 276 16.39 1.17 -1.93
C ARG A 276 15.14 1.59 -2.70
N ALA A 277 15.22 2.69 -3.42
CA ALA A 277 14.11 3.23 -4.19
C ALA A 277 14.53 3.63 -5.59
N PHE A 278 13.79 3.17 -6.59
CA PHE A 278 13.94 3.54 -7.98
C PHE A 278 12.60 4.11 -8.49
N ALA A 279 12.67 5.13 -9.31
CA ALA A 279 11.50 5.74 -9.92
C ALA A 279 11.74 6.02 -11.41
N SER A 280 10.68 5.94 -12.22
CA SER A 280 10.72 6.57 -13.53
C SER A 280 10.86 8.10 -13.35
N PRO A 281 11.45 8.83 -14.32
CA PRO A 281 11.57 10.29 -14.28
C PRO A 281 10.23 11.03 -14.19
N ALA A 282 9.13 10.37 -14.56
CA ALA A 282 7.78 10.96 -14.50
C ALA A 282 7.45 11.57 -13.14
N ALA A 283 6.84 12.76 -13.14
CA ALA A 283 6.60 13.57 -11.95
C ALA A 283 5.86 12.79 -10.85
N ARG A 284 4.79 12.07 -11.21
CA ARG A 284 4.02 11.26 -10.24
C ARG A 284 4.85 10.16 -9.60
N SER A 285 5.72 9.50 -10.37
CA SER A 285 6.56 8.41 -9.87
C SER A 285 7.55 8.91 -8.83
N ARG A 286 8.22 10.04 -9.11
CA ARG A 286 9.14 10.70 -8.18
C ARG A 286 8.41 11.22 -6.93
N GLN A 287 7.34 11.99 -7.14
CA GLN A 287 6.59 12.64 -6.06
C GLN A 287 5.95 11.64 -5.09
N SER A 288 5.59 10.43 -5.55
CA SER A 288 5.03 9.40 -4.69
C SER A 288 6.03 8.87 -3.65
N LEU A 289 7.32 8.96 -3.91
CA LEU A 289 8.38 8.54 -2.98
C LEU A 289 9.01 9.71 -2.21
N THR A 290 8.72 10.96 -2.60
CA THR A 290 9.32 12.16 -1.99
C THR A 290 9.10 12.24 -0.48
N PRO A 291 7.88 12.03 0.09
CA PRO A 291 7.69 12.07 1.54
C PRO A 291 8.55 11.03 2.28
N TRP A 292 8.57 9.79 1.80
CA TRP A 292 9.39 8.73 2.37
C TRP A 292 10.89 9.08 2.35
N ALA A 293 11.39 9.57 1.22
CA ALA A 293 12.79 9.97 1.08
C ALA A 293 13.15 11.14 2.00
N SER A 294 12.28 12.17 2.06
CA SER A 294 12.48 13.36 2.89
C SER A 294 12.47 13.08 4.39
N MET A 295 11.76 12.03 4.82
CA MET A 295 11.71 11.60 6.22
C MET A 295 12.85 10.63 6.61
N GLY A 296 13.80 10.39 5.71
CA GLY A 296 14.98 9.57 6.00
C GLY A 296 14.87 8.13 5.52
N GLY A 297 13.96 7.80 4.62
CA GLY A 297 13.86 6.48 4.00
C GLY A 297 15.04 6.15 3.07
N GLY A 298 15.63 7.17 2.46
CA GLY A 298 16.79 7.02 1.57
C GLY A 298 16.66 7.82 0.27
N ALA A 299 17.68 7.73 -0.57
CA ALA A 299 17.69 8.40 -1.87
C ALA A 299 16.80 7.65 -2.88
N VAL A 300 16.15 8.41 -3.78
CA VAL A 300 15.40 7.86 -4.92
C VAL A 300 16.27 7.99 -6.16
N THR A 301 16.63 6.84 -6.76
CA THR A 301 17.38 6.79 -8.01
C THR A 301 16.41 6.86 -9.20
N LEU A 302 16.61 7.84 -10.08
CA LEU A 302 15.84 7.94 -11.31
C LEU A 302 16.40 7.02 -12.39
N VAL A 303 15.52 6.30 -13.08
CA VAL A 303 15.86 5.32 -14.11
C VAL A 303 15.11 5.64 -15.39
N GLU A 304 15.82 6.19 -16.38
CA GLU A 304 15.26 6.64 -17.67
C GLU A 304 14.54 5.51 -18.43
N SER A 305 15.06 4.30 -18.37
CA SER A 305 14.44 3.14 -19.06
C SER A 305 13.06 2.76 -18.52
N LEU A 306 12.68 3.24 -17.34
CA LEU A 306 11.35 3.05 -16.75
C LEU A 306 10.32 4.08 -17.22
N ASP A 307 10.73 5.10 -18.00
CA ASP A 307 9.82 6.06 -18.61
C ASP A 307 9.56 5.71 -20.08
N LEU A 308 8.36 5.19 -20.32
CA LEU A 308 7.90 4.89 -21.68
C LEU A 308 7.13 6.04 -22.33
N THR A 309 6.92 7.15 -21.61
CA THR A 309 6.17 8.31 -22.10
C THR A 309 7.07 9.35 -22.79
N ALA A 310 8.37 9.33 -22.52
CA ALA A 310 9.32 10.24 -23.13
C ALA A 310 9.42 9.96 -24.63
N SER A 311 8.75 10.78 -25.44
CA SER A 311 8.86 10.79 -26.91
C SER A 311 10.05 11.66 -27.30
N GLY A 312 11.24 11.08 -27.38
CA GLY A 312 12.36 11.73 -28.06
C GLY A 312 12.17 11.61 -29.57
N SER A 313 12.25 12.76 -30.27
CA SER A 313 11.92 12.89 -31.69
C SER A 313 12.86 12.16 -32.68
N ASP A 314 13.94 11.52 -32.21
CA ASP A 314 15.01 11.12 -33.14
C ASP A 314 15.38 9.64 -33.22
N VAL A 315 14.72 8.75 -32.45
CA VAL A 315 14.93 7.32 -32.63
C VAL A 315 13.61 6.59 -32.44
N GLN A 316 13.06 6.06 -33.51
CA GLN A 316 11.95 5.10 -33.51
C GLN A 316 12.45 3.77 -32.90
N ILE A 317 12.83 3.81 -31.62
CA ILE A 317 13.17 2.59 -30.89
C ILE A 317 11.88 1.80 -30.78
N ASP A 318 11.90 0.59 -31.28
CA ASP A 318 10.81 -0.36 -31.19
C ASP A 318 10.26 -0.41 -29.74
N ALA A 319 8.96 -0.25 -29.60
CA ALA A 319 8.27 -0.28 -28.31
C ALA A 319 8.59 -1.57 -27.53
N GLU A 320 8.76 -2.70 -28.24
CA GLU A 320 9.14 -3.97 -27.64
C GLU A 320 10.57 -3.94 -27.07
N ALA A 321 11.51 -3.31 -27.74
CA ALA A 321 12.87 -3.14 -27.24
C ALA A 321 12.90 -2.27 -25.97
N ARG A 322 12.03 -1.27 -25.85
CA ARG A 322 11.88 -0.46 -24.62
C ARG A 322 11.29 -1.29 -23.48
N LEU A 323 10.25 -2.06 -23.73
CA LEU A 323 9.67 -3.00 -22.77
C LEU A 323 10.67 -4.08 -22.35
N GLY A 324 11.48 -4.58 -23.28
CA GLY A 324 12.57 -5.52 -23.01
C GLY A 324 13.58 -4.98 -22.02
N ARG A 325 13.98 -3.70 -22.11
CA ARG A 325 14.85 -3.06 -21.12
C ARG A 325 14.18 -2.94 -19.73
N VAL A 326 12.89 -2.64 -19.69
CA VAL A 326 12.13 -2.59 -18.43
C VAL A 326 12.10 -3.97 -17.77
N ARG A 327 11.83 -5.03 -18.53
CA ARG A 327 11.84 -6.43 -18.01
C ARG A 327 13.23 -6.82 -17.53
N ALA A 328 14.28 -6.52 -18.30
CA ALA A 328 15.65 -6.80 -17.92
C ALA A 328 16.04 -6.10 -16.60
N PHE A 329 15.64 -4.83 -16.41
CA PHE A 329 15.84 -4.11 -15.17
C PHE A 329 15.12 -4.79 -13.99
N ALA A 330 13.88 -5.24 -14.16
CA ALA A 330 13.13 -5.95 -13.12
C ALA A 330 13.77 -7.30 -12.79
N ALA A 331 14.15 -8.08 -13.80
CA ALA A 331 14.83 -9.36 -13.64
C ALA A 331 16.17 -9.23 -12.91
N GLU A 332 16.93 -8.17 -13.16
CA GLU A 332 18.16 -7.87 -12.44
C GLU A 332 17.87 -7.61 -10.95
N ARG A 333 16.85 -6.78 -10.64
CA ARG A 333 16.48 -6.50 -9.23
C ARG A 333 15.98 -7.75 -8.48
N LEU A 334 15.30 -8.67 -9.16
CA LEU A 334 14.89 -9.95 -8.57
C LEU A 334 16.08 -10.86 -8.21
N ARG A 335 17.17 -10.81 -9.00
CA ARG A 335 18.38 -11.63 -8.77
C ARG A 335 19.30 -11.09 -7.68
N GLU A 336 19.14 -9.82 -7.34
CA GLU A 336 20.00 -9.20 -6.32
C GLU A 336 19.65 -9.70 -4.92
N HIS A 337 20.65 -10.13 -4.17
CA HIS A 337 20.56 -10.35 -2.73
C HIS A 337 20.66 -8.99 -1.99
N ALA A 338 19.72 -8.11 -2.27
CA ALA A 338 19.76 -6.73 -1.79
C ALA A 338 18.69 -6.45 -0.74
N ALA A 339 18.85 -5.32 -0.06
CA ALA A 339 17.83 -4.80 0.84
C ALA A 339 16.50 -4.59 0.10
N PRO A 340 15.35 -4.62 0.82
CA PRO A 340 14.04 -4.40 0.24
C PRO A 340 13.98 -3.16 -0.64
N THR A 341 13.49 -3.33 -1.86
CA THR A 341 13.57 -2.35 -2.94
C THR A 341 12.18 -1.96 -3.43
N VAL A 342 11.91 -0.68 -3.64
CA VAL A 342 10.67 -0.19 -4.28
C VAL A 342 10.92 0.40 -5.66
N LEU A 343 10.08 0.03 -6.63
CA LEU A 343 10.03 0.58 -7.98
C LEU A 343 8.74 1.40 -8.13
N SER A 344 8.86 2.73 -8.27
CA SER A 344 7.72 3.60 -8.52
C SER A 344 7.56 3.85 -10.02
N VAL A 345 6.57 3.20 -10.63
CA VAL A 345 6.43 3.14 -12.09
C VAL A 345 4.96 3.16 -12.51
N ALA A 346 4.65 3.81 -13.61
CA ALA A 346 3.29 3.92 -14.14
C ALA A 346 3.13 3.26 -15.53
N GLY A 347 1.89 3.05 -15.95
CA GLY A 347 1.53 2.62 -17.29
C GLY A 347 2.12 1.27 -17.70
N PRO A 348 2.47 1.11 -18.99
CA PRO A 348 2.95 -0.16 -19.57
C PRO A 348 4.24 -0.67 -18.93
N ALA A 349 5.15 0.22 -18.49
CA ALA A 349 6.37 -0.18 -17.80
C ALA A 349 6.07 -0.94 -16.49
N ARG A 350 5.09 -0.48 -15.69
CA ARG A 350 4.65 -1.18 -14.49
C ARG A 350 4.10 -2.57 -14.83
N ASP A 351 3.29 -2.66 -15.88
CA ASP A 351 2.64 -3.92 -16.27
C ASP A 351 3.69 -4.93 -16.75
N ALA A 352 4.70 -4.49 -17.52
CA ALA A 352 5.84 -5.32 -17.93
C ALA A 352 6.68 -5.82 -16.74
N ILE A 353 6.90 -4.98 -15.70
CA ILE A 353 7.57 -5.40 -14.47
C ILE A 353 6.77 -6.49 -13.75
N ILE A 354 5.45 -6.31 -13.64
CA ILE A 354 4.56 -7.29 -12.98
C ILE A 354 4.56 -8.61 -13.74
N GLU A 355 4.55 -8.57 -15.08
CA GLU A 355 4.65 -9.77 -15.92
C GLU A 355 5.98 -10.49 -15.70
N GLU A 356 7.10 -9.75 -15.66
CA GLU A 356 8.42 -10.32 -15.38
C GLU A 356 8.49 -10.98 -13.99
N ILE A 357 8.00 -10.31 -12.96
CA ILE A 357 7.91 -10.88 -11.59
C ILE A 357 7.14 -12.20 -11.60
N ARG A 358 6.02 -12.25 -12.35
CA ARG A 358 5.18 -13.44 -12.43
C ARG A 358 5.81 -14.59 -13.22
N ALA A 359 6.72 -14.30 -14.14
CA ALA A 359 7.48 -15.34 -14.86
C ALA A 359 8.37 -16.16 -13.91
N PHE A 360 8.77 -15.58 -12.78
CA PHE A 360 9.52 -16.28 -11.71
C PHE A 360 8.64 -16.84 -10.60
N ALA A 361 7.30 -16.70 -10.68
CA ALA A 361 6.41 -17.13 -9.61
C ALA A 361 6.16 -18.64 -9.63
N LEU A 362 6.03 -19.22 -8.43
CA LEU A 362 5.57 -20.61 -8.27
C LEU A 362 4.17 -20.79 -8.89
N ALA A 363 3.87 -21.98 -9.39
CA ALA A 363 2.63 -22.28 -10.11
C ALA A 363 1.33 -21.77 -9.43
N PRO A 364 1.12 -21.93 -8.10
CA PRO A 364 -0.06 -21.39 -7.42
C PRO A 364 -0.14 -19.86 -7.46
N VAL A 365 1.02 -19.18 -7.42
CA VAL A 365 1.13 -17.71 -7.45
C VAL A 365 1.01 -17.20 -8.88
N ALA A 366 1.65 -17.89 -9.84
CA ALA A 366 1.60 -17.55 -11.27
C ALA A 366 0.20 -17.72 -11.88
N GLY A 367 -0.59 -18.68 -11.39
CA GLY A 367 -1.96 -18.93 -11.84
C GLY A 367 -2.99 -17.90 -11.37
N ALA A 368 -2.65 -17.04 -10.42
CA ALA A 368 -3.50 -15.94 -10.00
C ALA A 368 -3.58 -14.86 -11.11
N GLU A 369 -4.74 -14.22 -11.27
CA GLU A 369 -4.88 -13.08 -12.20
C GLU A 369 -3.90 -11.94 -11.80
N ALA A 370 -3.28 -11.30 -12.81
CA ALA A 370 -2.38 -10.18 -12.56
C ALA A 370 -3.14 -9.03 -11.85
N PRO A 371 -2.66 -8.56 -10.69
CA PRO A 371 -3.37 -7.57 -9.93
C PRO A 371 -3.39 -6.22 -10.66
N ARG A 372 -4.59 -5.69 -10.89
CA ARG A 372 -4.75 -4.31 -11.36
C ARG A 372 -4.57 -3.36 -10.19
N LEU A 373 -3.37 -2.86 -10.01
CA LEU A 373 -3.07 -1.92 -8.93
C LEU A 373 -3.88 -0.62 -9.10
N ARG A 374 -4.46 -0.11 -8.02
CA ARG A 374 -5.03 1.24 -7.93
C ARG A 374 -3.92 2.26 -7.61
N HIS A 375 -4.20 3.55 -7.78
CA HIS A 375 -3.26 4.60 -7.38
C HIS A 375 -2.88 4.48 -5.89
N GLY A 376 -1.58 4.57 -5.60
CA GLY A 376 -1.05 4.38 -4.25
C GLY A 376 -1.05 2.91 -3.77
N GLN A 377 -1.31 1.93 -4.64
CA GLN A 377 -1.16 0.52 -4.30
C GLN A 377 0.21 -0.02 -4.68
N VAL A 378 0.65 -0.99 -3.91
CA VAL A 378 1.93 -1.68 -4.05
C VAL A 378 1.69 -3.16 -4.23
N LEU A 379 2.32 -3.76 -5.23
CA LEU A 379 2.55 -5.20 -5.31
C LEU A 379 3.86 -5.51 -4.58
N VAL A 380 3.83 -6.46 -3.69
CA VAL A 380 5.02 -6.93 -2.95
C VAL A 380 5.32 -8.35 -3.40
N ALA A 381 6.51 -8.55 -3.94
CA ALA A 381 7.04 -9.86 -4.32
C ALA A 381 8.08 -10.32 -3.30
N HIS A 382 7.85 -11.48 -2.70
CA HIS A 382 8.79 -12.16 -1.82
C HIS A 382 9.56 -13.21 -2.61
N VAL A 383 10.87 -13.02 -2.70
CA VAL A 383 11.75 -13.84 -3.52
C VAL A 383 12.59 -14.76 -2.65
N GLU A 384 12.43 -16.05 -2.86
CA GLU A 384 13.31 -17.08 -2.32
C GLU A 384 14.45 -17.32 -3.30
N HIS A 385 15.66 -17.43 -2.78
CA HIS A 385 16.86 -17.76 -3.53
C HIS A 385 17.30 -19.19 -3.19
N SER A 386 17.84 -19.88 -4.16
CA SER A 386 18.40 -21.22 -3.98
C SER A 386 19.56 -21.44 -4.95
N PRO A 387 20.39 -22.50 -4.77
CA PRO A 387 21.42 -22.85 -5.75
C PRO A 387 20.86 -23.10 -7.17
N ASP A 388 19.61 -23.56 -7.27
CA ASP A 388 18.94 -23.85 -8.54
C ASP A 388 18.32 -22.59 -9.20
N GLY A 389 18.37 -21.46 -8.53
CA GLY A 389 17.85 -20.18 -9.00
C GLY A 389 16.93 -19.48 -8.00
N LEU A 390 16.19 -18.49 -8.49
CA LEU A 390 15.24 -17.73 -7.69
C LEU A 390 13.80 -18.09 -8.05
N VAL A 391 12.91 -17.97 -7.06
CA VAL A 391 11.47 -18.08 -7.26
C VAL A 391 10.73 -16.99 -6.48
N VAL A 392 9.67 -16.44 -7.07
CA VAL A 392 8.73 -15.58 -6.35
C VAL A 392 7.75 -16.49 -5.60
N ALA A 393 7.99 -16.63 -4.30
CA ALA A 393 7.23 -17.55 -3.44
C ALA A 393 5.89 -16.98 -3.00
N ALA A 394 5.76 -15.66 -2.90
CA ALA A 394 4.51 -15.00 -2.56
C ALA A 394 4.37 -13.64 -3.23
N LEU A 395 3.12 -13.30 -3.58
CA LEU A 395 2.72 -11.99 -4.07
C LEU A 395 1.59 -11.45 -3.19
N GLU A 396 1.76 -10.22 -2.75
CA GLU A 396 0.75 -9.51 -1.96
C GLU A 396 0.42 -8.17 -2.61
N THR A 397 -0.80 -7.68 -2.41
CA THR A 397 -1.20 -6.33 -2.84
C THR A 397 -1.66 -5.55 -1.63
N HIS A 398 -0.98 -4.46 -1.35
CA HIS A 398 -1.31 -3.55 -0.27
C HIS A 398 -1.65 -2.17 -0.83
N GLY A 399 -2.58 -1.50 -0.18
CA GLY A 399 -2.98 -0.14 -0.54
C GLY A 399 -2.88 0.78 0.65
N VAL A 400 -2.69 2.06 0.35
CA VAL A 400 -2.84 3.11 1.35
C VAL A 400 -4.31 3.29 1.72
N THR A 401 -4.54 3.67 2.96
CA THR A 401 -5.88 3.74 3.55
C THR A 401 -6.55 5.10 3.39
N THR A 402 -5.92 6.02 2.67
CA THR A 402 -6.48 7.34 2.35
C THR A 402 -7.89 7.20 1.78
N LYS A 403 -8.87 7.75 2.48
CA LYS A 403 -10.24 7.81 1.98
C LYS A 403 -10.31 8.92 0.92
N ASP A 404 -10.76 8.58 -0.28
CA ASP A 404 -11.06 9.57 -1.31
C ASP A 404 -12.25 10.42 -0.84
N PRO A 405 -12.07 11.72 -0.56
CA PRO A 405 -13.16 12.59 -0.12
C PRO A 405 -14.20 12.83 -1.22
N THR A 406 -13.86 12.53 -2.48
CA THR A 406 -14.77 12.68 -3.64
C THR A 406 -15.46 11.37 -3.99
N ALA A 407 -15.06 10.24 -3.39
CA ALA A 407 -15.74 8.99 -3.61
C ALA A 407 -17.18 9.08 -3.06
N PRO A 408 -18.20 8.70 -3.84
CA PRO A 408 -19.57 8.70 -3.35
C PRO A 408 -19.65 7.82 -2.11
N ALA A 409 -20.14 8.37 -1.00
CA ALA A 409 -20.36 7.63 0.23
C ALA A 409 -21.15 6.36 -0.12
N ARG A 410 -20.58 5.19 0.11
CA ARG A 410 -21.31 3.93 -0.03
C ARG A 410 -22.56 4.07 0.84
N LYS A 411 -23.72 4.29 0.21
CA LYS A 411 -25.00 4.32 0.91
C LYS A 411 -25.07 3.07 1.74
N ALA A 412 -24.98 3.23 3.05
CA ALA A 412 -25.32 2.17 3.98
C ALA A 412 -26.75 1.78 3.63
N SER A 413 -26.93 0.59 3.09
CA SER A 413 -28.24 0.02 2.85
C SER A 413 -28.96 -0.01 4.20
N LYS A 414 -29.77 1.02 4.50
CA LYS A 414 -30.76 0.95 5.55
C LYS A 414 -31.78 -0.08 5.05
N LYS A 415 -31.66 -1.29 5.53
CA LYS A 415 -32.78 -2.23 5.53
C LYS A 415 -33.60 -1.91 6.77
N HIS A 416 -34.82 -1.40 6.50
CA HIS A 416 -35.92 -1.42 7.44
C HIS A 416 -36.28 -2.86 7.85
#